data_92a601ce0dfce438869c67c2fb07da1c
#
_entry.id   92a601ce0dfce438869c67c2fb07da1c
#
_cell.length_a   1.000
_cell.length_b   1.000
_cell.length_c   1.000
_cell.angle_alpha   90.00
_cell.angle_beta   90.00
_cell.angle_gamma   90.00
#
_symmetry.space_group_name_H-M   'P 1'
#
loop_
_entity.id
_entity.type
_entity.pdbx_description
1 polymer ?
#
loop_
_entity_poly.entity_id
_entity_poly.type
_entity_poly.pdbx_seq_one_letter_code
_entity_poly.pdbx_strand_id
1 'polypeptide(L)'
;MSVIRVTKEFGFEAAHALYNYDGQCSNIHGHSYRLFVTVKGCPLDEPSHPKNGMVVDFSVLKEIVVRRIIEPLDHSFIVYGASPQSGI
;
A
#
# COMPACT_ATOMS: atom_id res chain seq x y z
N MET A 1 19.44 -21.62 -7.27
CA MET A 1 19.34 -20.20 -6.88
C MET A 1 18.35 -20.04 -5.74
N SER A 2 18.68 -19.17 -4.80
CA SER A 2 17.82 -18.91 -3.65
C SER A 2 16.68 -18.00 -4.04
N VAL A 3 15.50 -18.28 -3.52
CA VAL A 3 14.35 -17.38 -3.60
C VAL A 3 14.34 -16.49 -2.35
N ILE A 4 14.29 -15.19 -2.55
CA ILE A 4 14.35 -14.20 -1.48
C ILE A 4 13.07 -13.38 -1.51
N ARG A 5 12.59 -13.03 -0.34
CA ARG A 5 11.51 -12.07 -0.16
C ARG A 5 12.07 -10.76 0.39
N VAL A 6 11.71 -9.66 -0.24
CA VAL A 6 12.05 -8.32 0.25
C VAL A 6 10.77 -7.56 0.54
N THR A 7 10.73 -6.87 1.66
CA THR A 7 9.53 -6.17 2.11
C THR A 7 9.86 -4.70 2.32
N LYS A 8 9.00 -3.83 1.80
CA LYS A 8 9.08 -2.39 2.02
C LYS A 8 7.78 -1.90 2.66
N GLU A 9 7.91 -1.02 3.64
CA GLU A 9 6.79 -0.40 4.35
C GLU A 9 6.47 0.96 3.75
N PHE A 10 5.17 1.24 3.60
CA PHE A 10 4.63 2.52 3.18
C PHE A 10 3.56 2.96 4.15
N GLY A 11 3.37 4.27 4.29
CA GLY A 11 2.31 4.80 5.13
C GLY A 11 1.38 5.72 4.33
N PHE A 12 0.13 5.78 4.73
CA PHE A 12 -0.81 6.77 4.23
C PHE A 12 -1.90 7.06 5.27
N GLU A 13 -2.54 8.20 5.12
CA GLU A 13 -3.62 8.64 6.00
C GLU A 13 -4.92 8.61 5.22
N ALA A 14 -5.98 8.05 5.82
CA ALA A 14 -7.29 8.02 5.19
C ALA A 14 -8.38 8.04 6.26
N ALA A 15 -9.55 8.56 5.89
CA ALA A 15 -10.73 8.53 6.72
C ALA A 15 -11.61 7.36 6.31
N HIS A 16 -12.39 6.84 7.25
CA HIS A 16 -13.41 5.86 6.94
C HIS A 16 -14.58 5.92 7.93
N ALA A 17 -15.66 5.22 7.60
CA ALA A 17 -16.80 5.01 8.47
C ALA A 17 -17.32 3.59 8.27
N LEU A 18 -17.72 2.93 9.36
CA LEU A 18 -18.29 1.58 9.30
C LEU A 18 -19.80 1.66 9.17
N TYR A 19 -20.35 1.28 8.02
CA TYR A 19 -21.78 1.30 7.74
C TYR A 19 -22.52 0.32 8.67
N ASN A 20 -23.61 0.78 9.29
CA ASN A 20 -24.43 0.01 10.21
C ASN A 20 -23.72 -0.51 11.46
N TYR A 21 -22.54 -0.02 11.75
CA TYR A 21 -21.87 -0.33 13.00
C TYR A 21 -22.50 0.48 14.14
N ASP A 22 -22.72 -0.15 15.30
CA ASP A 22 -23.38 0.47 16.46
C ASP A 22 -22.42 1.17 17.42
N GLY A 23 -21.13 1.23 17.11
CA GLY A 23 -20.11 1.90 17.91
C GLY A 23 -19.62 3.20 17.26
N GLN A 24 -18.57 3.78 17.87
CA GLN A 24 -18.00 5.04 17.40
C GLN A 24 -17.46 4.95 15.97
N CYS A 25 -17.07 3.76 15.52
CA CYS A 25 -16.53 3.55 14.18
C CYS A 25 -17.55 3.75 13.07
N SER A 26 -18.85 3.90 13.38
CA SER A 26 -19.85 4.28 12.39
C SER A 26 -19.71 5.73 11.95
N ASN A 27 -19.07 6.56 12.75
CA ASN A 27 -18.79 7.95 12.41
C ASN A 27 -17.56 8.06 11.51
N ILE A 28 -17.48 9.14 10.74
CA ILE A 28 -16.30 9.43 9.93
C ILE A 28 -15.12 9.71 10.86
N HIS A 29 -14.03 8.98 10.68
CA HIS A 29 -12.81 9.18 11.47
C HIS A 29 -11.59 8.81 10.63
N GLY A 30 -10.43 9.32 11.05
CA GLY A 30 -9.17 9.09 10.34
C GLY A 30 -8.31 8.00 10.97
N HIS A 31 -7.52 7.36 10.14
CA HIS A 31 -6.51 6.39 10.57
C HIS A 31 -5.20 6.61 9.83
N SER A 32 -4.12 6.24 10.49
CA SER A 32 -2.83 6.03 9.85
C SER A 32 -2.74 4.56 9.44
N TYR A 33 -2.51 4.32 8.16
CA TYR A 33 -2.36 2.98 7.63
C TYR A 33 -0.90 2.68 7.33
N ARG A 34 -0.51 1.43 7.52
CA ARG A 34 0.78 0.91 7.08
C ARG A 34 0.55 -0.18 6.06
N LEU A 35 1.23 -0.05 4.93
CA LEU A 35 1.18 -1.03 3.86
C LEU A 35 2.54 -1.71 3.76
N PHE A 36 2.55 -3.02 3.83
CA PHE A 36 3.76 -3.82 3.64
C PHE A 36 3.67 -4.52 2.29
N VAL A 37 4.59 -4.20 1.39
CA VAL A 37 4.66 -4.83 0.08
C VAL A 37 5.84 -5.77 0.04
N THR A 38 5.56 -7.04 -0.20
CA THR A 38 6.58 -8.08 -0.29
C THR A 38 6.71 -8.55 -1.72
N VAL A 39 7.93 -8.53 -2.23
CA VAL A 39 8.28 -9.06 -3.54
C VAL A 39 9.14 -10.29 -3.35
N LYS A 40 8.78 -11.37 -4.03
CA LYS A 40 9.48 -12.65 -3.99
C LYS A 40 10.15 -12.89 -5.33
N GLY A 41 11.39 -13.31 -5.32
CA GLY A 41 12.10 -13.64 -6.54
C GLY A 41 13.53 -14.11 -6.29
N CYS A 42 14.22 -14.35 -7.38
CA CYS A 42 15.65 -14.66 -7.34
C CYS A 42 16.44 -13.39 -7.60
N PRO A 43 17.51 -13.12 -6.84
CA PRO A 43 18.37 -11.97 -7.15
C PRO A 43 18.94 -12.09 -8.57
N LEU A 44 19.03 -10.94 -9.24
CA LEU A 44 19.64 -10.89 -10.57
C LEU A 44 21.10 -11.33 -10.49
N ASP A 45 21.49 -12.27 -11.33
CA ASP A 45 22.86 -12.79 -11.41
C ASP A 45 23.50 -12.38 -12.72
N GLU A 46 23.85 -11.10 -12.81
CA GLU A 46 24.55 -10.49 -13.93
C GLU A 46 25.56 -9.49 -13.39
N PRO A 47 26.81 -9.90 -13.10
CA PRO A 47 27.79 -9.06 -12.39
C PRO A 47 28.06 -7.71 -13.01
N SER A 48 27.92 -7.57 -14.33
CA SER A 48 28.11 -6.28 -15.00
C SER A 48 26.88 -5.38 -15.02
N HIS A 49 25.72 -5.90 -14.55
CA HIS A 49 24.48 -5.16 -14.55
C HIS A 49 24.40 -4.27 -13.30
N PRO A 50 23.95 -2.99 -13.43
CA PRO A 50 23.87 -2.09 -12.26
C PRO A 50 22.93 -2.57 -11.17
N LYS A 51 22.00 -3.48 -11.48
CA LYS A 51 21.05 -4.05 -10.51
C LYS A 51 21.41 -5.48 -10.12
N ASN A 52 22.64 -5.90 -10.36
CA ASN A 52 23.09 -7.23 -9.97
C ASN A 52 22.89 -7.46 -8.47
N GLY A 53 22.35 -8.60 -8.10
CA GLY A 53 22.06 -8.97 -6.71
C GLY A 53 20.71 -8.48 -6.19
N MET A 54 19.97 -7.72 -6.98
CA MET A 54 18.65 -7.23 -6.57
C MET A 54 17.54 -8.16 -7.02
N VAL A 55 16.56 -8.42 -6.13
CA VAL A 55 15.28 -9.02 -6.50
C VAL A 55 14.42 -7.96 -7.18
N VAL A 56 14.44 -6.75 -6.65
CA VAL A 56 13.73 -5.59 -7.17
C VAL A 56 14.51 -4.34 -6.76
N ASP A 57 14.48 -3.33 -7.62
CA ASP A 57 14.98 -2.01 -7.26
C ASP A 57 13.91 -1.30 -6.41
N PHE A 58 14.24 -0.95 -5.17
CA PHE A 58 13.29 -0.30 -4.26
C PHE A 58 12.80 1.05 -4.78
N SER A 59 13.57 1.77 -5.57
CA SER A 59 13.11 3.03 -6.14
C SER A 59 12.02 2.81 -7.18
N VAL A 60 12.11 1.75 -7.97
CA VAL A 60 11.08 1.35 -8.92
C VAL A 60 9.83 0.85 -8.19
N LEU A 61 10.02 0.01 -7.18
CA LEU A 61 8.92 -0.50 -6.36
C LEU A 61 8.17 0.67 -5.70
N LYS A 62 8.89 1.61 -5.12
CA LYS A 62 8.30 2.80 -4.49
C LYS A 62 7.47 3.60 -5.50
N GLU A 63 7.99 3.85 -6.69
CA GLU A 63 7.27 4.60 -7.71
C GLU A 63 5.95 3.92 -8.07
N ILE A 64 5.95 2.61 -8.26
CA ILE A 64 4.75 1.85 -8.61
C ILE A 64 3.73 1.89 -7.48
N VAL A 65 4.16 1.60 -6.26
CA VAL A 65 3.28 1.54 -5.08
C VAL A 65 2.70 2.90 -4.77
N VAL A 66 3.51 3.96 -4.80
CA VAL A 66 3.04 5.33 -4.53
C VAL A 66 1.99 5.72 -5.56
N ARG A 67 2.26 5.51 -6.84
CA ARG A 67 1.35 5.89 -7.90
C ARG A 67 0.05 5.09 -7.88
N ARG A 68 0.12 3.78 -7.66
CA ARG A 68 -1.03 2.87 -7.81
C ARG A 68 -1.85 2.70 -6.56
N ILE A 69 -1.27 2.88 -5.39
CA ILE A 69 -1.91 2.59 -4.12
C ILE A 69 -1.93 3.82 -3.22
N ILE A 70 -0.77 4.40 -2.95
CA ILE A 70 -0.68 5.47 -1.96
C ILE A 70 -1.39 6.74 -2.42
N GLU A 71 -1.08 7.24 -3.62
CA GLU A 71 -1.71 8.47 -4.11
C GLU A 71 -3.24 8.39 -4.18
N PRO A 72 -3.84 7.28 -4.69
CA PRO A 72 -5.30 7.16 -4.69
C PRO A 72 -5.93 7.07 -3.31
N LEU A 73 -5.23 6.51 -2.31
CA LEU A 73 -5.80 6.25 -0.99
C LEU A 73 -5.43 7.30 0.05
N ASP A 74 -4.24 7.94 -0.08
CA ASP A 74 -3.78 8.91 0.87
C ASP A 74 -4.72 10.12 0.93
N HIS A 75 -5.12 10.51 2.13
CA HIS A 75 -6.09 11.57 2.38
C HIS A 75 -7.45 11.32 1.70
N SER A 76 -7.80 10.06 1.44
CA SER A 76 -9.07 9.68 0.85
C SER A 76 -10.11 9.40 1.94
N PHE A 77 -11.38 9.26 1.51
CA PHE A 77 -12.47 8.81 2.34
C PHE A 77 -12.90 7.42 1.87
N ILE A 78 -12.65 6.42 2.69
CA ILE A 78 -12.90 5.01 2.36
C ILE A 78 -14.22 4.60 2.99
N VAL A 79 -15.22 4.26 2.16
CA VAL A 79 -16.55 3.87 2.61
C VAL A 79 -17.05 2.68 1.81
N TYR A 80 -18.00 1.95 2.41
CA TYR A 80 -18.80 0.99 1.66
C TYR A 80 -19.66 1.72 0.63
N GLY A 81 -19.64 1.29 -0.64
CA GLY A 81 -20.33 1.99 -1.72
C GLY A 81 -21.83 2.18 -1.53
N ALA A 82 -22.50 1.31 -0.77
CA ALA A 82 -23.92 1.44 -0.44
C ALA A 82 -24.17 2.32 0.80
N SER A 83 -23.12 2.83 1.45
CA SER A 83 -23.23 3.71 2.61
C SER A 83 -23.81 5.08 2.22
N PRO A 84 -24.61 5.72 3.09
CA PRO A 84 -25.05 7.09 2.85
C PRO A 84 -23.91 8.10 2.69
N GLN A 85 -22.71 7.79 3.23
CA GLN A 85 -21.55 8.66 3.10
C GLN A 85 -20.82 8.53 1.76
N SER A 86 -21.14 7.54 0.94
CA SER A 86 -20.38 7.24 -0.28
C SER A 86 -20.42 8.36 -1.33
N GLY A 87 -21.36 9.29 -1.23
CA GLY A 87 -21.48 10.43 -2.14
C GLY A 87 -20.80 11.71 -1.68
N ILE A 88 -20.10 11.68 -0.57
CA ILE A 88 -19.44 12.86 0.01
C ILE A 88 -18.14 13.17 -0.71
#